data_c0390d0e8e463abbe5bf5217cf3da7f3
#
_entry.id   c0390d0e8e463abbe5bf5217cf3da7f3
#
_cell.length_a   1.000
_cell.length_b   1.000
_cell.length_c   1.000
_cell.angle_alpha   90.00
_cell.angle_beta   90.00
_cell.angle_gamma   90.00
#
_symmetry.space_group_name_H-M   'P 1'
#
loop_
_entity.id
_entity.type
_entity.pdbx_description
1 polymer ?
#
loop_
_entity_poly.entity_id
_entity_poly.type
_entity_poly.pdbx_seq_one_letter_code
_entity_poly.pdbx_strand_id
1 'polypeptide(L)'
;MSEKFNNMSFRTKLLLSYIAVIILCIIIFGLTVFSSISRRFENEITDNNAQITGLAVNNMTNTMNNIEQILYSVQANSTIKKMLTASNPPSPYEEIAAIEQELSKIDPLKATVSRLSLYIENRTSYPSPFDSNVTASVYSKNEVWYKNTKELNGSTYWCVMDSSDANGLLCVARAFIDTRTHKILGIIRADVNLSQFTNDIAHISMNNTGKLFLVYENHIINTWNDSYINNFVNENEFFKAISADSDKPQLVQINKEKHIINHSRLKDSSLILVRASKLDDFNSDIHIIEKSMITTGIIALLVALIFIFIFTRWLTAPITKLIKHMERFENNYERIPIEITSHDEMGKLSESYNSMLNTIDSLITDVED
;
A
#
# COMPACT_ATOMS: atom_id res chain seq x y z
N MET A 1 30.88 6.91 -41.04
CA MET A 1 30.39 8.03 -40.21
C MET A 1 31.44 9.16 -40.06
N SER A 2 32.72 8.86 -39.94
CA SER A 2 33.77 9.87 -39.71
C SER A 2 33.98 10.86 -40.90
N GLU A 3 33.91 10.42 -42.15
CA GLU A 3 34.10 11.31 -43.32
C GLU A 3 33.00 12.36 -43.48
N LYS A 4 31.71 11.99 -43.25
CA LYS A 4 30.63 12.97 -43.30
C LYS A 4 30.72 14.02 -42.20
N PHE A 5 31.21 13.61 -41.01
CA PHE A 5 31.42 14.51 -39.87
C PHE A 5 32.60 15.48 -40.17
N ASN A 6 33.65 15.02 -40.81
CA ASN A 6 34.81 15.86 -41.14
C ASN A 6 34.48 16.98 -42.15
N ASN A 7 33.53 16.77 -43.04
CA ASN A 7 33.14 17.74 -44.07
C ASN A 7 32.05 18.74 -43.63
N MET A 8 31.59 18.65 -42.38
CA MET A 8 30.61 19.58 -41.79
C MET A 8 31.28 20.89 -41.36
N SER A 9 30.55 22.00 -41.44
CA SER A 9 31.00 23.28 -40.91
C SER A 9 31.29 23.20 -39.39
N PHE A 10 32.24 23.98 -38.91
CA PHE A 10 32.59 24.05 -37.48
C PHE A 10 31.35 24.31 -36.59
N ARG A 11 30.46 25.20 -37.06
CA ARG A 11 29.19 25.49 -36.42
C ARG A 11 28.31 24.25 -36.23
N THR A 12 28.19 23.42 -37.27
CA THR A 12 27.35 22.21 -37.24
C THR A 12 27.97 21.14 -36.34
N LYS A 13 29.29 20.99 -36.30
CA LYS A 13 29.99 20.08 -35.40
C LYS A 13 29.76 20.45 -33.95
N LEU A 14 29.87 21.74 -33.63
CA LEU A 14 29.62 22.27 -32.28
C LEU A 14 28.18 22.08 -31.84
N LEU A 15 27.20 22.38 -32.70
CA LEU A 15 25.79 22.12 -32.45
C LEU A 15 25.52 20.65 -32.14
N LEU A 16 26.01 19.72 -32.96
CA LEU A 16 25.79 18.29 -32.77
C LEU A 16 26.43 17.78 -31.50
N SER A 17 27.63 18.25 -31.13
CA SER A 17 28.29 17.81 -29.89
C SER A 17 27.51 18.26 -28.64
N TYR A 18 27.02 19.50 -28.59
CA TYR A 18 26.22 20.00 -27.48
C TYR A 18 24.87 19.27 -27.37
N ILE A 19 24.19 19.06 -28.49
CA ILE A 19 22.94 18.29 -28.53
C ILE A 19 23.17 16.87 -27.97
N ALA A 20 24.24 16.19 -28.42
CA ALA A 20 24.55 14.85 -27.97
C ALA A 20 24.80 14.80 -26.46
N VAL A 21 25.55 15.73 -25.89
CA VAL A 21 25.81 15.83 -24.45
C VAL A 21 24.52 16.08 -23.65
N ILE A 22 23.67 17.02 -24.11
CA ILE A 22 22.44 17.35 -23.44
C ILE A 22 21.46 16.17 -23.44
N ILE A 23 21.32 15.49 -24.60
CA ILE A 23 20.48 14.29 -24.70
C ILE A 23 20.98 13.21 -23.72
N LEU A 24 22.30 12.99 -23.68
CA LEU A 24 22.89 12.02 -22.75
C LEU A 24 22.60 12.39 -21.28
N CYS A 25 22.77 13.64 -20.91
CA CYS A 25 22.46 14.13 -19.57
C CYS A 25 20.97 13.94 -19.22
N ILE A 26 20.06 14.27 -20.13
CA ILE A 26 18.62 14.10 -19.91
C ILE A 26 18.26 12.62 -19.73
N ILE A 27 18.85 11.72 -20.53
CA ILE A 27 18.62 10.28 -20.42
C ILE A 27 19.13 9.75 -19.06
N ILE A 28 20.38 10.07 -18.69
CA ILE A 28 20.95 9.63 -17.41
C ILE A 28 20.11 10.15 -16.22
N PHE A 29 19.77 11.44 -16.24
CA PHE A 29 18.96 12.05 -15.19
C PHE A 29 17.57 11.41 -15.13
N GLY A 30 16.91 11.25 -16.29
CA GLY A 30 15.60 10.63 -16.38
C GLY A 30 15.58 9.21 -15.81
N LEU A 31 16.55 8.38 -16.19
CA LEU A 31 16.67 7.01 -15.68
C LEU A 31 16.94 6.96 -14.18
N THR A 32 17.80 7.82 -13.65
CA THR A 32 18.12 7.86 -12.22
C THR A 32 16.93 8.34 -11.39
N VAL A 33 16.24 9.38 -11.82
CA VAL A 33 15.04 9.90 -11.14
C VAL A 33 13.91 8.89 -11.18
N PHE A 34 13.64 8.30 -12.36
CA PHE A 34 12.60 7.28 -12.51
C PHE A 34 12.83 6.07 -11.58
N SER A 35 14.05 5.52 -11.58
CA SER A 35 14.38 4.38 -10.72
C SER A 35 14.28 4.72 -9.23
N SER A 36 14.64 5.94 -8.84
CA SER A 36 14.55 6.41 -7.45
C SER A 36 13.11 6.60 -7.00
N ILE A 37 12.26 7.19 -7.86
CA ILE A 37 10.84 7.39 -7.58
C ILE A 37 10.12 6.04 -7.49
N SER A 38 10.33 5.14 -8.46
CA SER A 38 9.69 3.82 -8.45
C SER A 38 10.00 3.05 -7.18
N ARG A 39 11.26 3.02 -6.73
CA ARG A 39 11.64 2.34 -5.47
C ARG A 39 11.00 2.98 -4.23
N ARG A 40 10.95 4.31 -4.17
CA ARG A 40 10.31 5.02 -3.05
C ARG A 40 8.82 4.72 -3.01
N PHE A 41 8.18 4.71 -4.16
CA PHE A 41 6.75 4.44 -4.30
C PHE A 41 6.39 3.01 -3.86
N GLU A 42 7.17 1.99 -4.28
CA GLU A 42 6.99 0.61 -3.80
C GLU A 42 7.14 0.50 -2.27
N ASN A 43 8.13 1.16 -1.69
CA ASN A 43 8.31 1.17 -0.24
C ASN A 43 7.16 1.89 0.48
N GLU A 44 6.72 3.04 -0.02
CA GLU A 44 5.62 3.82 0.56
C GLU A 44 4.29 3.07 0.51
N ILE A 45 4.00 2.35 -0.58
CA ILE A 45 2.83 1.46 -0.68
C ILE A 45 2.93 0.35 0.38
N THR A 46 4.08 -0.26 0.50
CA THR A 46 4.33 -1.34 1.44
C THR A 46 4.13 -0.88 2.88
N ASP A 47 4.72 0.26 3.25
CA ASP A 47 4.63 0.85 4.58
C ASP A 47 3.19 1.31 4.89
N ASN A 48 2.52 1.95 3.95
CA ASN A 48 1.13 2.38 4.10
C ASN A 48 0.18 1.17 4.27
N ASN A 49 0.38 0.11 3.48
CA ASN A 49 -0.37 -1.13 3.64
C ASN A 49 -0.17 -1.75 5.02
N ALA A 50 1.05 -1.78 5.54
CA ALA A 50 1.34 -2.29 6.87
C ALA A 50 0.68 -1.43 7.96
N GLN A 51 0.74 -0.11 7.87
CA GLN A 51 0.10 0.80 8.82
C GLN A 51 -1.42 0.64 8.84
N ILE A 52 -2.07 0.58 7.69
CA ILE A 52 -3.53 0.42 7.59
C ILE A 52 -3.94 -0.94 8.17
N THR A 53 -3.22 -2.00 7.85
CA THR A 53 -3.47 -3.33 8.42
C THR A 53 -3.29 -3.30 9.94
N GLY A 54 -2.24 -2.66 10.45
CA GLY A 54 -2.00 -2.49 11.88
C GLY A 54 -3.13 -1.73 12.60
N LEU A 55 -3.62 -0.65 12.03
CA LEU A 55 -4.79 0.08 12.56
C LEU A 55 -6.04 -0.79 12.60
N ALA A 56 -6.30 -1.53 11.53
CA ALA A 56 -7.44 -2.43 11.45
C ALA A 56 -7.33 -3.58 12.48
N VAL A 57 -6.15 -4.17 12.65
CA VAL A 57 -5.86 -5.17 13.68
C VAL A 57 -6.12 -4.63 15.07
N ASN A 58 -5.65 -3.42 15.40
CA ASN A 58 -5.88 -2.79 16.69
C ASN A 58 -7.37 -2.56 16.95
N ASN A 59 -8.12 -2.04 15.99
CA ASN A 59 -9.54 -1.82 16.10
C ASN A 59 -10.30 -3.13 16.35
N MET A 60 -10.00 -4.17 15.57
CA MET A 60 -10.62 -5.47 15.73
C MET A 60 -10.25 -6.12 17.05
N THR A 61 -9.00 -6.03 17.47
CA THR A 61 -8.55 -6.54 18.78
C THR A 61 -9.29 -5.83 19.93
N ASN A 62 -9.51 -4.54 19.85
CA ASN A 62 -10.30 -3.79 20.82
C ASN A 62 -11.76 -4.30 20.85
N THR A 63 -12.36 -4.52 19.67
CA THR A 63 -13.71 -5.07 19.57
C THR A 63 -13.77 -6.49 20.14
N MET A 64 -12.78 -7.34 19.85
CA MET A 64 -12.65 -8.68 20.47
C MET A 64 -12.56 -8.59 22.00
N ASN A 65 -11.72 -7.71 22.53
CA ASN A 65 -11.60 -7.50 23.97
C ASN A 65 -12.93 -7.05 24.59
N ASN A 66 -13.67 -6.16 23.92
CA ASN A 66 -14.97 -5.73 24.40
C ASN A 66 -15.98 -6.89 24.46
N ILE A 67 -16.01 -7.75 23.46
CA ILE A 67 -16.86 -8.95 23.43
C ILE A 67 -16.44 -9.92 24.54
N GLU A 68 -15.15 -10.14 24.75
CA GLU A 68 -14.66 -10.98 25.83
C GLU A 68 -15.04 -10.44 27.22
N GLN A 69 -15.06 -9.11 27.40
CA GLN A 69 -15.52 -8.49 28.66
C GLN A 69 -16.99 -8.83 28.98
N ILE A 70 -17.82 -9.03 27.96
CA ILE A 70 -19.20 -9.52 28.17
C ILE A 70 -19.15 -10.91 28.80
N LEU A 71 -18.35 -11.82 28.24
CA LEU A 71 -18.23 -13.19 28.80
C LEU A 71 -17.71 -13.19 30.25
N TYR A 72 -16.74 -12.30 30.53
CA TYR A 72 -16.25 -12.08 31.90
C TYR A 72 -17.34 -11.56 32.82
N SER A 73 -18.18 -10.61 32.36
CA SER A 73 -19.27 -10.05 33.16
C SER A 73 -20.31 -11.12 33.52
N VAL A 74 -20.64 -12.01 32.57
CA VAL A 74 -21.53 -13.16 32.84
C VAL A 74 -20.89 -14.09 33.85
N GLN A 75 -19.61 -14.42 33.74
CA GLN A 75 -18.90 -15.29 34.67
C GLN A 75 -18.82 -14.68 36.09
N ALA A 76 -18.71 -13.36 36.18
CA ALA A 76 -18.67 -12.64 37.45
C ALA A 76 -20.06 -12.50 38.12
N ASN A 77 -21.15 -12.75 37.38
CA ASN A 77 -22.52 -12.58 37.89
C ASN A 77 -22.83 -13.56 39.01
N SER A 78 -23.00 -13.03 40.25
CA SER A 78 -23.23 -13.82 41.46
C SER A 78 -24.57 -14.54 41.45
N THR A 79 -25.58 -14.00 40.77
CA THR A 79 -26.92 -14.58 40.66
C THR A 79 -26.87 -15.82 39.77
N ILE A 80 -26.28 -15.71 38.59
CA ILE A 80 -26.07 -16.86 37.69
C ILE A 80 -25.27 -17.95 38.42
N LYS A 81 -24.17 -17.57 39.09
CA LYS A 81 -23.33 -18.51 39.80
C LYS A 81 -24.09 -19.25 40.93
N LYS A 82 -24.88 -18.54 41.71
CA LYS A 82 -25.72 -19.15 42.78
C LYS A 82 -26.70 -20.15 42.18
N MET A 83 -27.35 -19.84 41.06
CA MET A 83 -28.29 -20.76 40.41
C MET A 83 -27.60 -22.02 39.92
N LEU A 84 -26.44 -21.89 39.29
CA LEU A 84 -25.69 -23.03 38.77
C LEU A 84 -25.09 -23.94 39.87
N THR A 85 -24.85 -23.41 41.07
CA THR A 85 -24.27 -24.14 42.21
C THR A 85 -25.29 -24.55 43.27
N ALA A 86 -26.58 -24.22 43.09
CA ALA A 86 -27.62 -24.54 44.05
C ALA A 86 -27.80 -26.06 44.21
N SER A 87 -27.84 -26.53 45.45
CA SER A 87 -28.09 -27.95 45.79
C SER A 87 -29.53 -28.38 45.47
N ASN A 88 -30.49 -27.44 45.55
CA ASN A 88 -31.88 -27.61 45.13
C ASN A 88 -32.17 -26.56 44.02
N PRO A 89 -31.96 -26.89 42.76
CA PRO A 89 -32.23 -25.95 41.68
C PRO A 89 -33.73 -25.65 41.64
N PRO A 90 -34.11 -24.39 41.27
CA PRO A 90 -35.50 -24.06 40.95
C PRO A 90 -35.98 -24.92 39.77
N SER A 91 -37.27 -24.86 39.50
CA SER A 91 -37.76 -25.55 38.30
C SER A 91 -36.97 -25.07 37.05
N PRO A 92 -36.76 -25.94 36.03
CA PRO A 92 -36.03 -25.54 34.82
C PRO A 92 -36.56 -24.24 34.21
N TYR A 93 -37.85 -23.99 34.32
CA TYR A 93 -38.50 -22.80 33.79
C TYR A 93 -38.12 -21.52 34.55
N GLU A 94 -38.11 -21.58 35.86
CA GLU A 94 -37.70 -20.46 36.75
C GLU A 94 -36.22 -20.16 36.61
N GLU A 95 -35.40 -21.20 36.48
CA GLU A 95 -33.96 -21.05 36.25
C GLU A 95 -33.66 -20.36 34.92
N ILE A 96 -34.37 -20.76 33.87
CA ILE A 96 -34.26 -20.13 32.54
C ILE A 96 -34.64 -18.65 32.64
N ALA A 97 -35.82 -18.34 33.18
CA ALA A 97 -36.33 -16.97 33.27
C ALA A 97 -35.38 -16.07 34.06
N ALA A 98 -34.81 -16.57 35.13
CA ALA A 98 -33.88 -15.80 35.96
C ALA A 98 -32.52 -15.59 35.27
N ILE A 99 -31.98 -16.59 34.58
CA ILE A 99 -30.75 -16.45 33.78
C ILE A 99 -30.99 -15.44 32.65
N GLU A 100 -32.11 -15.55 31.97
CA GLU A 100 -32.52 -14.62 30.91
C GLU A 100 -32.61 -13.18 31.41
N GLN A 101 -33.21 -12.98 32.56
CA GLN A 101 -33.32 -11.67 33.19
C GLN A 101 -31.92 -11.09 33.52
N GLU A 102 -30.99 -11.91 34.00
CA GLU A 102 -29.62 -11.46 34.28
C GLU A 102 -28.82 -11.18 33.04
N LEU A 103 -28.96 -12.00 32.00
CA LEU A 103 -28.27 -11.78 30.71
C LEU A 103 -28.79 -10.52 30.00
N SER A 104 -30.09 -10.22 30.12
CA SER A 104 -30.69 -9.02 29.55
C SER A 104 -30.18 -7.70 30.15
N LYS A 105 -29.65 -7.75 31.40
CA LYS A 105 -29.03 -6.59 32.06
C LYS A 105 -27.64 -6.25 31.48
N ILE A 106 -27.01 -7.20 30.78
CA ILE A 106 -25.68 -7.05 30.20
C ILE A 106 -25.84 -6.44 28.81
N ASP A 107 -26.32 -5.21 28.76
CA ASP A 107 -26.88 -4.59 27.54
C ASP A 107 -25.99 -3.69 26.68
N PRO A 108 -24.75 -3.30 27.00
CA PRO A 108 -24.09 -2.26 26.20
C PRO A 108 -23.68 -2.66 24.79
N LEU A 109 -23.77 -3.94 24.39
CA LEU A 109 -23.17 -4.44 23.15
C LEU A 109 -24.11 -5.25 22.24
N LYS A 110 -25.41 -4.99 22.31
CA LYS A 110 -26.44 -5.60 21.43
C LYS A 110 -26.11 -5.50 19.93
N ALA A 111 -25.33 -4.49 19.50
CA ALA A 111 -24.98 -4.33 18.10
C ALA A 111 -23.94 -5.38 17.66
N THR A 112 -22.93 -5.66 18.49
CA THR A 112 -21.79 -6.53 18.12
C THR A 112 -22.03 -8.00 18.43
N VAL A 113 -22.83 -8.31 19.46
CA VAL A 113 -23.22 -9.67 19.83
C VAL A 113 -24.66 -9.92 19.43
N SER A 114 -24.88 -10.87 18.55
CA SER A 114 -26.24 -11.24 18.08
C SER A 114 -26.94 -12.18 19.05
N ARG A 115 -26.18 -13.03 19.73
CA ARG A 115 -26.72 -14.00 20.67
C ARG A 115 -25.72 -14.30 21.80
N LEU A 116 -26.21 -14.42 23.03
CA LEU A 116 -25.43 -14.86 24.15
C LEU A 116 -26.11 -16.12 24.72
N SER A 117 -25.37 -17.24 24.85
CA SER A 117 -25.89 -18.55 25.26
C SER A 117 -25.06 -19.12 26.37
N LEU A 118 -25.72 -19.81 27.30
CA LEU A 118 -25.10 -20.51 28.43
C LEU A 118 -25.38 -22.02 28.31
N TYR A 119 -24.34 -22.81 28.11
CA TYR A 119 -24.39 -24.27 28.06
C TYR A 119 -23.96 -24.84 29.37
N ILE A 120 -24.90 -25.41 30.12
CA ILE A 120 -24.66 -25.91 31.49
C ILE A 120 -24.18 -27.37 31.46
N GLU A 121 -23.12 -27.66 32.20
CA GLU A 121 -22.63 -29.03 32.34
C GLU A 121 -23.71 -29.90 33.01
N ASN A 122 -24.03 -31.03 32.44
CA ASN A 122 -25.05 -32.01 32.94
C ASN A 122 -26.51 -31.53 32.94
N ARG A 123 -26.84 -30.42 32.30
CA ARG A 123 -28.21 -29.91 32.18
C ARG A 123 -28.55 -29.53 30.74
N THR A 124 -29.81 -29.13 30.52
CA THR A 124 -30.26 -28.63 29.24
C THR A 124 -29.58 -27.28 28.94
N SER A 125 -29.19 -27.06 27.72
CA SER A 125 -28.62 -25.78 27.26
C SER A 125 -29.71 -24.72 27.15
N TYR A 126 -29.37 -23.49 27.55
CA TYR A 126 -30.27 -22.35 27.46
C TYR A 126 -29.78 -21.42 26.34
N PRO A 127 -30.52 -21.32 25.24
CA PRO A 127 -30.26 -20.25 24.25
C PRO A 127 -30.60 -18.90 24.89
N SER A 128 -29.95 -17.85 24.38
CA SER A 128 -30.22 -16.49 24.80
C SER A 128 -31.68 -16.08 24.60
N PRO A 129 -32.22 -15.19 25.45
CA PRO A 129 -33.58 -14.69 25.36
C PRO A 129 -33.92 -13.90 24.08
N PHE A 130 -32.92 -13.55 23.28
CA PHE A 130 -33.11 -12.71 22.10
C PHE A 130 -33.66 -13.42 20.88
N ASP A 131 -33.89 -14.74 20.95
CA ASP A 131 -34.39 -15.48 19.79
C ASP A 131 -35.52 -16.46 20.24
N SER A 132 -36.75 -15.97 20.15
CA SER A 132 -37.98 -16.72 20.51
C SER A 132 -38.25 -17.90 19.57
N ASN A 133 -37.51 -18.11 18.51
CA ASN A 133 -37.74 -19.13 17.49
C ASN A 133 -36.76 -20.29 17.52
N VAL A 134 -35.78 -20.31 18.42
CA VAL A 134 -34.85 -21.43 18.52
C VAL A 134 -35.42 -22.46 19.45
N THR A 135 -36.05 -23.50 18.91
CA THR A 135 -36.17 -24.81 19.57
C THR A 135 -34.80 -25.15 20.14
N ALA A 136 -34.75 -25.48 21.45
CA ALA A 136 -33.55 -25.94 22.12
C ALA A 136 -32.87 -27.03 21.25
N SER A 137 -31.95 -26.65 20.39
CA SER A 137 -31.19 -27.60 19.59
C SER A 137 -30.41 -28.42 20.59
N VAL A 138 -30.61 -29.72 20.57
CA VAL A 138 -29.91 -30.67 21.42
C VAL A 138 -28.42 -30.47 21.20
N TYR A 139 -27.83 -29.79 22.18
CA TYR A 139 -26.42 -29.47 22.14
C TYR A 139 -25.61 -30.77 22.16
N SER A 140 -24.77 -30.96 21.17
CA SER A 140 -23.85 -32.09 21.13
C SER A 140 -22.54 -31.73 21.84
N LYS A 141 -22.29 -32.32 23.01
CA LYS A 141 -21.00 -32.22 23.74
C LYS A 141 -19.80 -32.70 22.90
N ASN A 142 -20.05 -33.26 21.75
CA ASN A 142 -19.04 -33.76 20.81
C ASN A 142 -18.54 -32.71 19.82
N GLU A 143 -19.14 -31.53 19.78
CA GLU A 143 -18.69 -30.47 18.89
C GLU A 143 -17.30 -29.98 19.26
N VAL A 144 -16.51 -29.73 18.23
CA VAL A 144 -15.09 -29.38 18.36
C VAL A 144 -14.90 -28.09 19.17
N TRP A 145 -15.71 -27.05 18.91
CA TRP A 145 -15.60 -25.77 19.62
C TRP A 145 -15.82 -25.93 21.15
N TYR A 146 -16.72 -26.83 21.57
CA TYR A 146 -16.99 -27.07 23.01
C TYR A 146 -15.80 -27.73 23.68
N LYS A 147 -15.23 -28.76 23.06
CA LYS A 147 -14.05 -29.45 23.58
C LYS A 147 -12.87 -28.49 23.71
N ASN A 148 -12.59 -27.74 22.65
CA ASN A 148 -11.49 -26.77 22.65
C ASN A 148 -11.68 -25.69 23.71
N THR A 149 -12.90 -25.16 23.87
CA THR A 149 -13.20 -24.17 24.92
C THR A 149 -12.95 -24.75 26.32
N LYS A 150 -13.29 -26.00 26.53
CA LYS A 150 -13.14 -26.68 27.85
C LYS A 150 -11.65 -26.90 28.14
N GLU A 151 -10.86 -27.29 27.16
CA GLU A 151 -9.42 -27.51 27.29
C GLU A 151 -8.66 -26.22 27.61
N LEU A 152 -9.11 -25.07 27.12
CA LEU A 152 -8.53 -23.75 27.39
C LEU A 152 -8.77 -23.26 28.83
N ASN A 153 -9.54 -24.00 29.63
CA ASN A 153 -9.71 -23.84 31.07
C ASN A 153 -9.90 -22.37 31.52
N GLY A 154 -10.82 -21.68 30.88
CA GLY A 154 -11.20 -20.30 31.22
C GLY A 154 -10.58 -19.21 30.37
N SER A 155 -9.72 -19.52 29.41
CA SER A 155 -9.39 -18.62 28.32
C SER A 155 -10.51 -18.61 27.27
N THR A 156 -10.57 -17.58 26.45
CA THR A 156 -11.56 -17.46 25.40
C THR A 156 -11.13 -18.25 24.15
N TYR A 157 -12.09 -18.87 23.49
CA TYR A 157 -11.91 -19.58 22.23
C TYR A 157 -12.73 -18.92 21.13
N TRP A 158 -12.06 -18.39 20.15
CA TRP A 158 -12.67 -17.82 18.94
C TRP A 158 -12.76 -18.88 17.86
N CYS A 159 -13.94 -19.04 17.25
CA CYS A 159 -14.19 -20.04 16.23
C CYS A 159 -15.22 -19.56 15.21
N VAL A 160 -15.21 -20.20 14.05
CA VAL A 160 -16.24 -20.08 13.05
C VAL A 160 -16.98 -21.41 12.98
N MET A 161 -18.28 -21.34 13.05
CA MET A 161 -19.15 -22.52 12.93
C MET A 161 -19.81 -22.52 11.60
N ASP A 162 -20.02 -23.71 11.05
CA ASP A 162 -20.83 -23.88 9.85
C ASP A 162 -22.24 -23.38 10.13
N SER A 163 -22.70 -22.43 9.32
CA SER A 163 -24.07 -21.95 9.36
C SER A 163 -24.74 -22.23 8.01
N SER A 164 -26.08 -22.16 7.99
CA SER A 164 -26.84 -22.22 6.74
C SER A 164 -26.47 -21.07 5.78
N ASP A 165 -25.82 -20.03 6.30
CA ASP A 165 -25.33 -18.91 5.53
C ASP A 165 -23.90 -19.18 5.06
N ALA A 166 -23.59 -18.83 3.81
CA ALA A 166 -22.32 -19.09 3.18
C ALA A 166 -21.08 -18.51 3.90
N ASN A 167 -21.30 -17.65 4.88
CA ASN A 167 -20.23 -16.89 5.58
C ASN A 167 -19.82 -17.49 6.93
N GLY A 168 -20.48 -18.57 7.38
CA GLY A 168 -20.25 -19.14 8.72
C GLY A 168 -20.76 -18.22 9.85
N LEU A 169 -20.78 -18.73 11.08
CA LEU A 169 -21.11 -18.02 12.29
C LEU A 169 -19.85 -17.79 13.12
N LEU A 170 -19.39 -16.55 13.22
CA LEU A 170 -18.29 -16.19 14.13
C LEU A 170 -18.80 -16.24 15.56
N CYS A 171 -18.11 -16.96 16.40
CA CYS A 171 -18.45 -17.06 17.82
C CYS A 171 -17.21 -17.01 18.71
N VAL A 172 -17.43 -16.60 19.95
CA VAL A 172 -16.44 -16.71 21.01
C VAL A 172 -17.04 -17.44 22.23
N ALA A 173 -16.32 -18.38 22.75
CA ALA A 173 -16.76 -19.20 23.88
C ALA A 173 -15.74 -19.19 25.02
N ARG A 174 -16.23 -19.35 26.23
CA ARG A 174 -15.44 -19.39 27.45
C ARG A 174 -16.02 -20.36 28.45
N ALA A 175 -15.17 -21.13 29.12
CA ALA A 175 -15.62 -21.98 30.21
C ALA A 175 -16.06 -21.14 31.44
N PHE A 176 -17.28 -21.41 31.95
CA PHE A 176 -17.79 -20.85 33.20
C PHE A 176 -17.25 -21.67 34.35
N ILE A 177 -16.29 -21.12 35.08
CA ILE A 177 -15.57 -21.84 36.15
C ILE A 177 -16.00 -21.32 37.52
N ASP A 178 -16.31 -22.22 38.46
CA ASP A 178 -16.44 -21.85 39.84
C ASP A 178 -15.06 -21.56 40.43
N THR A 179 -14.81 -20.31 40.78
CA THR A 179 -13.52 -19.84 41.32
C THR A 179 -13.14 -20.49 42.65
N ARG A 180 -14.10 -21.08 43.39
CA ARG A 180 -13.86 -21.75 44.67
C ARG A 180 -13.46 -23.21 44.50
N THR A 181 -14.13 -23.91 43.60
CA THR A 181 -13.94 -25.36 43.42
C THR A 181 -13.12 -25.70 42.17
N HIS A 182 -12.81 -24.73 41.37
CA HIS A 182 -12.17 -24.88 40.05
C HIS A 182 -12.91 -25.83 39.07
N LYS A 183 -14.19 -26.11 39.35
CA LYS A 183 -15.02 -26.95 38.49
C LYS A 183 -15.62 -26.11 37.36
N ILE A 184 -15.64 -26.67 36.16
CA ILE A 184 -16.36 -26.10 35.01
C ILE A 184 -17.86 -26.36 35.27
N LEU A 185 -18.64 -25.28 35.33
CA LEU A 185 -20.10 -25.32 35.52
C LEU A 185 -20.83 -25.33 34.19
N GLY A 186 -20.20 -24.82 33.15
CA GLY A 186 -20.76 -24.73 31.81
C GLY A 186 -19.83 -23.97 30.86
N ILE A 187 -20.37 -23.60 29.71
CA ILE A 187 -19.69 -22.75 28.72
C ILE A 187 -20.61 -21.59 28.38
N ILE A 188 -20.06 -20.37 28.36
CA ILE A 188 -20.71 -19.18 27.87
C ILE A 188 -20.25 -19.00 26.40
N ARG A 189 -21.18 -18.79 25.48
CA ARG A 189 -20.89 -18.50 24.08
C ARG A 189 -21.60 -17.23 23.64
N ALA A 190 -20.87 -16.35 22.98
CA ALA A 190 -21.41 -15.20 22.28
C ALA A 190 -21.28 -15.43 20.78
N ASP A 191 -22.39 -15.34 20.07
CA ASP A 191 -22.44 -15.33 18.62
C ASP A 191 -22.28 -13.88 18.16
N VAL A 192 -21.30 -13.63 17.30
CA VAL A 192 -20.89 -12.28 16.90
C VAL A 192 -21.64 -11.85 15.66
N ASN A 193 -22.17 -10.63 15.69
CA ASN A 193 -22.71 -9.99 14.49
C ASN A 193 -21.54 -9.59 13.58
N LEU A 194 -21.28 -10.43 12.57
CA LEU A 194 -20.12 -10.26 11.70
C LEU A 194 -20.16 -8.93 10.94
N SER A 195 -21.33 -8.47 10.50
CA SER A 195 -21.48 -7.18 9.82
C SER A 195 -21.04 -6.02 10.71
N GLN A 196 -21.44 -6.02 11.95
CA GLN A 196 -21.04 -4.98 12.91
C GLN A 196 -19.57 -5.11 13.31
N PHE A 197 -19.10 -6.34 13.49
CA PHE A 197 -17.71 -6.63 13.82
C PHE A 197 -16.73 -6.15 12.74
N THR A 198 -17.13 -6.26 11.48
CA THR A 198 -16.30 -5.83 10.33
C THR A 198 -16.59 -4.41 9.85
N ASN A 199 -17.57 -3.72 10.42
CA ASN A 199 -17.98 -2.39 9.98
C ASN A 199 -16.82 -1.37 10.03
N ASP A 200 -16.04 -1.36 11.09
CA ASP A 200 -14.92 -0.44 11.25
C ASP A 200 -13.83 -0.67 10.20
N ILE A 201 -13.59 -1.93 9.82
CA ILE A 201 -12.63 -2.24 8.74
C ILE A 201 -13.18 -1.93 7.35
N ALA A 202 -14.50 -1.98 7.17
CA ALA A 202 -15.15 -1.58 5.93
C ALA A 202 -14.87 -0.11 5.61
N HIS A 203 -15.02 0.76 6.60
CA HIS A 203 -14.74 2.19 6.42
C HIS A 203 -13.27 2.48 6.12
N ILE A 204 -12.35 1.76 6.75
CA ILE A 204 -10.90 1.87 6.44
C ILE A 204 -10.61 1.43 5.00
N SER A 205 -11.31 0.39 4.52
CA SER A 205 -11.15 -0.16 3.17
C SER A 205 -11.72 0.75 2.08
N MET A 206 -12.79 1.50 2.35
CA MET A 206 -13.48 2.33 1.34
C MET A 206 -12.64 3.49 0.81
N ASN A 207 -11.76 4.05 1.63
CA ASN A 207 -10.99 5.25 1.29
C ASN A 207 -9.59 4.96 0.73
N ASN A 208 -9.21 3.68 0.60
CA ASN A 208 -7.86 3.28 0.20
C ASN A 208 -7.88 2.21 -0.89
N THR A 209 -6.85 2.20 -1.70
CA THR A 209 -6.58 1.11 -2.63
C THR A 209 -6.38 -0.20 -1.85
N GLY A 210 -7.23 -1.20 -2.12
CA GLY A 210 -7.18 -2.51 -1.48
C GLY A 210 -8.35 -2.80 -0.55
N LYS A 211 -8.59 -4.07 -0.31
CA LYS A 211 -9.71 -4.60 0.48
C LYS A 211 -9.21 -5.32 1.72
N LEU A 212 -9.92 -5.12 2.82
CA LEU A 212 -9.70 -5.82 4.09
C LEU A 212 -10.77 -6.89 4.26
N PHE A 213 -10.38 -8.09 4.65
CA PHE A 213 -11.29 -9.21 4.94
C PHE A 213 -10.66 -10.17 5.94
N LEU A 214 -11.51 -11.02 6.53
CA LEU A 214 -11.11 -11.98 7.53
C LEU A 214 -10.96 -13.37 6.92
N VAL A 215 -9.97 -14.10 7.41
CA VAL A 215 -9.76 -15.51 7.10
C VAL A 215 -9.72 -16.29 8.41
N TYR A 216 -10.41 -17.41 8.45
CA TYR A 216 -10.35 -18.39 9.52
C TYR A 216 -9.97 -19.75 8.92
N GLU A 217 -8.85 -20.32 9.36
CA GLU A 217 -8.26 -21.50 8.73
C GLU A 217 -8.05 -21.26 7.22
N ASN A 218 -8.74 -21.98 6.37
CA ASN A 218 -8.66 -21.78 4.91
C ASN A 218 -9.97 -21.23 4.31
N HIS A 219 -10.79 -20.55 5.12
CA HIS A 219 -12.07 -20.00 4.69
C HIS A 219 -12.08 -18.50 4.85
N ILE A 220 -12.50 -17.80 3.81
CA ILE A 220 -12.70 -16.35 3.87
C ILE A 220 -14.06 -16.09 4.51
N ILE A 221 -14.04 -15.34 5.60
CA ILE A 221 -15.24 -14.88 6.28
C ILE A 221 -15.56 -13.48 5.77
N ASN A 222 -16.59 -13.38 4.94
CA ASN A 222 -16.94 -12.11 4.32
C ASN A 222 -18.43 -11.82 4.49
N THR A 223 -18.76 -10.61 4.94
CA THR A 223 -20.15 -10.12 4.99
C THR A 223 -20.56 -9.41 3.72
N TRP A 224 -19.62 -9.11 2.84
CA TRP A 224 -19.87 -8.38 1.60
C TRP A 224 -19.78 -9.33 0.43
N ASN A 225 -20.78 -9.30 -0.43
CA ASN A 225 -20.73 -9.98 -1.73
C ASN A 225 -19.84 -9.16 -2.66
N ASP A 226 -18.53 -9.17 -2.42
CA ASP A 226 -17.54 -8.44 -3.19
C ASP A 226 -16.86 -9.39 -4.17
N SER A 227 -17.08 -9.14 -5.47
CA SER A 227 -16.51 -9.94 -6.56
C SER A 227 -14.97 -9.98 -6.51
N TYR A 228 -14.34 -8.94 -5.98
CA TYR A 228 -12.88 -8.89 -5.81
C TYR A 228 -12.39 -9.92 -4.79
N ILE A 229 -13.07 -10.03 -3.65
CA ILE A 229 -12.71 -10.98 -2.58
C ILE A 229 -12.97 -12.42 -3.04
N ASN A 230 -14.02 -12.64 -3.83
CA ASN A 230 -14.34 -13.97 -4.37
C ASN A 230 -13.23 -14.55 -5.26
N ASN A 231 -12.36 -13.71 -5.84
CA ASN A 231 -11.22 -14.18 -6.60
C ASN A 231 -10.17 -14.92 -5.75
N PHE A 232 -10.18 -14.77 -4.44
CA PHE A 232 -9.22 -15.38 -3.52
C PHE A 232 -9.70 -16.71 -2.91
N VAL A 233 -11.00 -17.00 -2.98
CA VAL A 233 -11.64 -18.13 -2.25
C VAL A 233 -11.03 -19.48 -2.59
N ASN A 234 -10.58 -19.70 -3.83
CA ASN A 234 -10.05 -20.97 -4.31
C ASN A 234 -8.56 -20.92 -4.67
N GLU A 235 -7.84 -19.90 -4.25
CA GLU A 235 -6.46 -19.68 -4.68
C GLU A 235 -5.44 -20.24 -3.68
N ASN A 236 -4.83 -21.37 -4.03
CA ASN A 236 -3.84 -22.02 -3.18
C ASN A 236 -2.62 -21.14 -2.87
N GLU A 237 -2.19 -20.29 -3.81
CA GLU A 237 -1.07 -19.38 -3.60
C GLU A 237 -1.38 -18.31 -2.57
N PHE A 238 -2.63 -17.83 -2.55
CA PHE A 238 -3.11 -16.90 -1.52
C PHE A 238 -3.02 -17.53 -0.13
N PHE A 239 -3.58 -18.74 0.07
CA PHE A 239 -3.56 -19.39 1.38
C PHE A 239 -2.14 -19.77 1.82
N LYS A 240 -1.24 -20.09 0.91
CA LYS A 240 0.18 -20.28 1.23
C LYS A 240 0.84 -18.99 1.71
N ALA A 241 0.53 -17.87 1.06
CA ALA A 241 1.10 -16.58 1.44
C ALA A 241 0.68 -16.15 2.84
N ILE A 242 -0.60 -16.32 3.22
CA ILE A 242 -1.10 -15.96 4.55
C ILE A 242 -0.74 -16.96 5.63
N SER A 243 -0.34 -18.18 5.26
CA SER A 243 0.15 -19.21 6.20
C SER A 243 1.63 -19.05 6.52
N ALA A 244 2.36 -18.23 5.74
CA ALA A 244 3.76 -17.94 6.02
C ALA A 244 3.85 -17.06 7.27
N ASP A 245 4.76 -17.40 8.18
CA ASP A 245 5.03 -16.64 9.40
C ASP A 245 5.87 -15.40 9.08
N SER A 246 5.29 -14.49 8.29
CA SER A 246 5.94 -13.28 7.82
C SER A 246 4.99 -12.10 7.89
N ASP A 247 5.28 -11.15 8.77
CA ASP A 247 4.55 -9.88 8.88
C ASP A 247 4.83 -8.91 7.69
N LYS A 248 5.68 -9.34 6.75
CA LYS A 248 6.01 -8.51 5.58
C LYS A 248 5.00 -8.73 4.46
N PRO A 249 4.60 -7.66 3.77
CA PRO A 249 3.76 -7.76 2.58
C PRO A 249 4.39 -8.69 1.53
N GLN A 250 3.56 -9.54 0.94
CA GLN A 250 3.96 -10.50 -0.07
C GLN A 250 3.31 -10.18 -1.42
N LEU A 251 4.08 -10.32 -2.48
CA LEU A 251 3.56 -10.19 -3.84
C LEU A 251 3.08 -11.57 -4.32
N VAL A 252 1.79 -11.68 -4.60
CA VAL A 252 1.14 -12.92 -5.06
C VAL A 252 0.47 -12.67 -6.38
N GLN A 253 0.59 -13.64 -7.31
CA GLN A 253 -0.08 -13.57 -8.59
C GLN A 253 -1.37 -14.39 -8.53
N ILE A 254 -2.52 -13.72 -8.72
CA ILE A 254 -3.85 -14.32 -8.68
C ILE A 254 -4.58 -13.93 -9.96
N ASN A 255 -5.12 -14.89 -10.69
CA ASN A 255 -5.82 -14.66 -11.95
C ASN A 255 -5.02 -13.84 -12.98
N LYS A 256 -3.68 -14.01 -13.03
CA LYS A 256 -2.72 -13.24 -13.85
C LYS A 256 -2.51 -11.78 -13.41
N GLU A 257 -3.17 -11.32 -12.38
CA GLU A 257 -2.98 -10.00 -11.77
C GLU A 257 -2.03 -10.12 -10.56
N LYS A 258 -1.17 -9.12 -10.37
CA LYS A 258 -0.27 -9.04 -9.21
C LYS A 258 -0.98 -8.34 -8.06
N HIS A 259 -0.96 -8.98 -6.90
CA HIS A 259 -1.56 -8.45 -5.67
C HIS A 259 -0.50 -8.35 -4.58
N ILE A 260 -0.55 -7.26 -3.83
CA ILE A 260 0.20 -7.10 -2.59
C ILE A 260 -0.71 -7.57 -1.46
N ILE A 261 -0.30 -8.63 -0.77
CA ILE A 261 -1.02 -9.22 0.36
C ILE A 261 -0.26 -8.90 1.63
N ASN A 262 -0.95 -8.25 2.57
CA ASN A 262 -0.49 -8.08 3.93
C ASN A 262 -1.49 -8.77 4.86
N HIS A 263 -0.99 -9.50 5.85
CA HIS A 263 -1.83 -10.23 6.79
C HIS A 263 -1.30 -10.09 8.21
N SER A 264 -2.19 -10.21 9.16
CA SER A 264 -1.83 -10.25 10.57
C SER A 264 -2.84 -11.07 11.34
N ARG A 265 -2.35 -11.87 12.29
CA ARG A 265 -3.19 -12.67 13.16
C ARG A 265 -3.84 -11.80 14.22
N LEU A 266 -5.13 -11.99 14.46
CA LEU A 266 -5.88 -11.27 15.48
C LEU A 266 -5.71 -11.96 16.84
N LYS A 267 -4.97 -11.31 17.73
CA LYS A 267 -4.74 -11.77 19.10
C LYS A 267 -4.29 -13.25 19.12
N ASP A 268 -4.66 -14.00 20.17
CA ASP A 268 -4.40 -15.44 20.31
C ASP A 268 -5.50 -16.30 19.65
N SER A 269 -5.95 -15.89 18.45
CA SER A 269 -7.03 -16.59 17.74
C SER A 269 -6.52 -17.17 16.39
N SER A 270 -7.31 -18.03 15.78
CA SER A 270 -7.08 -18.50 14.42
C SER A 270 -7.60 -17.55 13.34
N LEU A 271 -8.07 -16.35 13.73
CA LEU A 271 -8.52 -15.32 12.82
C LEU A 271 -7.34 -14.54 12.27
N ILE A 272 -7.30 -14.40 10.97
CA ILE A 272 -6.29 -13.64 10.24
C ILE A 272 -7.00 -12.49 9.53
N LEU A 273 -6.58 -11.26 9.79
CA LEU A 273 -6.97 -10.11 9.00
C LEU A 273 -6.05 -10.00 7.80
N VAL A 274 -6.63 -9.95 6.62
CA VAL A 274 -5.89 -9.85 5.36
C VAL A 274 -6.25 -8.56 4.66
N ARG A 275 -5.25 -7.88 4.13
CA ARG A 275 -5.41 -6.81 3.17
C ARG A 275 -4.83 -7.24 1.84
N ALA A 276 -5.63 -7.19 0.79
CA ALA A 276 -5.22 -7.43 -0.57
C ALA A 276 -5.42 -6.17 -1.43
N SER A 277 -4.37 -5.76 -2.13
CA SER A 277 -4.37 -4.59 -3.02
C SER A 277 -3.85 -5.00 -4.39
N LYS A 278 -4.51 -4.59 -5.47
CA LYS A 278 -3.98 -4.80 -6.82
C LYS A 278 -2.78 -3.88 -7.04
N LEU A 279 -1.71 -4.41 -7.60
CA LEU A 279 -0.56 -3.61 -7.96
C LEU A 279 -0.91 -2.59 -9.06
N ASP A 280 -1.83 -2.95 -9.96
CA ASP A 280 -2.26 -2.09 -11.05
C ASP A 280 -3.06 -0.86 -10.59
N ASP A 281 -3.72 -0.90 -9.44
CA ASP A 281 -4.40 0.27 -8.86
C ASP A 281 -3.41 1.40 -8.54
N PHE A 282 -2.15 1.04 -8.27
CA PHE A 282 -1.06 1.99 -8.04
C PHE A 282 -0.35 2.43 -9.32
N ASN A 283 -0.49 1.68 -10.43
CA ASN A 283 0.12 2.04 -11.71
C ASN A 283 -0.46 3.34 -12.28
N SER A 284 -1.69 3.70 -11.97
CA SER A 284 -2.27 4.97 -12.40
C SER A 284 -1.47 6.17 -11.88
N ASP A 285 -1.01 6.12 -10.65
CA ASP A 285 -0.22 7.19 -10.03
C ASP A 285 1.21 7.22 -10.60
N ILE A 286 1.79 6.04 -10.88
CA ILE A 286 3.07 5.92 -11.58
C ILE A 286 2.99 6.51 -13.00
N HIS A 287 1.91 6.25 -13.74
CA HIS A 287 1.70 6.82 -15.08
C HIS A 287 1.58 8.35 -15.09
N ILE A 288 0.98 8.94 -14.05
CA ILE A 288 0.94 10.41 -13.91
C ILE A 288 2.36 10.97 -13.75
N ILE A 289 3.17 10.32 -12.91
CA ILE A 289 4.58 10.70 -12.70
C ILE A 289 5.38 10.53 -13.98
N GLU A 290 5.25 9.41 -14.67
CA GLU A 290 5.90 9.12 -15.95
C GLU A 290 5.56 10.18 -17.01
N LYS A 291 4.28 10.49 -17.19
CA LYS A 291 3.82 11.53 -18.11
C LYS A 291 4.38 12.92 -17.75
N SER A 292 4.42 13.25 -16.47
CA SER A 292 5.00 14.51 -15.99
C SER A 292 6.51 14.58 -16.28
N MET A 293 7.26 13.50 -16.06
CA MET A 293 8.68 13.42 -16.37
C MET A 293 8.95 13.57 -17.86
N ILE A 294 8.20 12.88 -18.72
CA ILE A 294 8.34 13.00 -20.19
C ILE A 294 8.05 14.44 -20.63
N THR A 295 6.96 15.04 -20.12
CA THR A 295 6.59 16.42 -20.46
C THR A 295 7.67 17.41 -20.03
N THR A 296 8.18 17.30 -18.81
CA THR A 296 9.27 18.15 -18.31
C THR A 296 10.55 17.94 -19.10
N GLY A 297 10.87 16.70 -19.46
CA GLY A 297 12.02 16.37 -20.31
C GLY A 297 11.94 17.01 -21.70
N ILE A 298 10.77 17.00 -22.34
CA ILE A 298 10.55 17.65 -23.63
C ILE A 298 10.73 19.16 -23.51
N ILE A 299 10.16 19.79 -22.48
CA ILE A 299 10.31 21.24 -22.25
C ILE A 299 11.79 21.58 -22.03
N ALA A 300 12.50 20.83 -21.20
CA ALA A 300 13.92 21.03 -20.95
C ALA A 300 14.74 20.90 -22.24
N LEU A 301 14.43 19.93 -23.10
CA LEU A 301 15.09 19.75 -24.39
C LEU A 301 14.86 20.97 -25.31
N LEU A 302 13.62 21.47 -25.40
CA LEU A 302 13.31 22.65 -26.21
C LEU A 302 14.07 23.90 -25.75
N VAL A 303 14.09 24.15 -24.45
CA VAL A 303 14.84 25.25 -23.83
C VAL A 303 16.34 25.11 -24.14
N ALA A 304 16.88 23.91 -23.98
CA ALA A 304 18.28 23.63 -24.28
C ALA A 304 18.62 23.87 -25.76
N LEU A 305 17.76 23.46 -26.68
CA LEU A 305 17.96 23.70 -28.14
C LEU A 305 17.98 25.18 -28.45
N ILE A 306 17.09 25.98 -27.87
CA ILE A 306 17.08 27.44 -28.05
C ILE A 306 18.41 28.03 -27.54
N PHE A 307 18.83 27.60 -26.35
CA PHE A 307 20.08 28.08 -25.74
C PHE A 307 21.31 27.73 -26.60
N ILE A 308 21.39 26.47 -27.09
CA ILE A 308 22.47 26.02 -27.99
C ILE A 308 22.48 26.84 -29.24
N PHE A 309 21.31 27.12 -29.85
CA PHE A 309 21.24 27.90 -31.08
C PHE A 309 21.76 29.33 -30.90
N ILE A 310 21.32 30.00 -29.82
CA ILE A 310 21.76 31.36 -29.47
C ILE A 310 23.27 31.38 -29.19
N PHE A 311 23.75 30.48 -28.36
CA PHE A 311 25.14 30.38 -27.92
C PHE A 311 26.08 30.06 -29.07
N THR A 312 25.70 29.09 -29.90
CA THR A 312 26.50 28.73 -31.09
C THR A 312 26.59 29.92 -32.07
N ARG A 313 25.50 30.67 -32.28
CA ARG A 313 25.49 31.83 -33.12
C ARG A 313 26.39 32.94 -32.56
N TRP A 314 26.32 33.17 -31.26
CA TRP A 314 27.13 34.16 -30.58
C TRP A 314 28.64 33.84 -30.64
N LEU A 315 29.01 32.58 -30.43
CA LEU A 315 30.39 32.10 -30.43
C LEU A 315 31.01 32.02 -31.84
N THR A 316 30.22 31.59 -32.86
CA THR A 316 30.77 31.36 -34.20
C THR A 316 30.67 32.58 -35.13
N ALA A 317 29.87 33.58 -34.81
CA ALA A 317 29.72 34.78 -35.65
C ALA A 317 31.04 35.58 -35.81
N PRO A 318 31.82 35.85 -34.75
CA PRO A 318 33.10 36.52 -34.87
C PRO A 318 34.10 35.75 -35.73
N ILE A 319 34.18 34.42 -35.53
CA ILE A 319 35.08 33.54 -36.30
C ILE A 319 34.73 33.59 -37.80
N THR A 320 33.45 33.49 -38.13
CA THR A 320 32.99 33.53 -39.54
C THR A 320 33.25 34.88 -40.16
N LYS A 321 33.14 35.98 -39.39
CA LYS A 321 33.46 37.33 -39.85
C LYS A 321 34.96 37.43 -40.18
N LEU A 322 35.82 36.95 -39.30
CA LEU A 322 37.28 36.93 -39.50
C LEU A 322 37.66 36.13 -40.75
N ILE A 323 37.15 34.91 -40.91
CA ILE A 323 37.41 34.08 -42.08
C ILE A 323 37.02 34.80 -43.37
N LYS A 324 35.87 35.46 -43.41
CA LYS A 324 35.44 36.22 -44.60
C LYS A 324 36.35 37.38 -44.92
N HIS A 325 36.88 38.08 -43.92
CA HIS A 325 37.85 39.18 -44.15
C HIS A 325 39.17 38.62 -44.65
N MET A 326 39.64 37.47 -44.12
CA MET A 326 40.84 36.80 -44.65
C MET A 326 40.65 36.34 -46.11
N GLU A 327 39.52 35.75 -46.48
CA GLU A 327 39.19 35.31 -47.84
C GLU A 327 39.12 36.51 -48.79
N ARG A 328 38.58 37.66 -48.39
CA ARG A 328 38.58 38.91 -49.22
C ARG A 328 39.97 39.47 -49.42
N PHE A 329 40.79 39.40 -48.39
CA PHE A 329 42.20 39.78 -48.54
C PHE A 329 42.92 38.83 -49.51
N GLU A 330 42.74 37.54 -49.41
CA GLU A 330 43.41 36.56 -50.27
C GLU A 330 42.97 36.71 -51.79
N ASN A 331 41.67 36.85 -52.00
CA ASN A 331 41.13 36.82 -53.35
C ASN A 331 41.17 38.20 -54.10
N ASN A 332 40.95 39.29 -53.34
CA ASN A 332 40.76 40.62 -53.90
C ASN A 332 41.79 41.64 -53.42
N TYR A 333 42.73 41.27 -52.57
CA TYR A 333 43.69 42.19 -51.94
C TYR A 333 42.96 43.30 -51.12
N GLU A 334 41.71 43.12 -50.75
CA GLU A 334 40.93 44.08 -49.94
C GLU A 334 41.46 44.14 -48.50
N ARG A 335 42.08 45.24 -48.11
CA ARG A 335 42.66 45.46 -46.79
C ARG A 335 41.65 46.10 -45.85
N ILE A 336 40.66 45.36 -45.45
CA ILE A 336 39.57 45.84 -44.56
C ILE A 336 39.88 45.43 -43.13
N PRO A 337 40.17 46.39 -42.26
CA PRO A 337 40.38 46.07 -40.82
C PRO A 337 39.09 45.57 -40.19
N ILE A 338 39.22 44.69 -39.20
CA ILE A 338 38.10 44.17 -38.40
C ILE A 338 37.94 45.06 -37.18
N GLU A 339 36.68 45.44 -36.88
CA GLU A 339 36.34 46.14 -35.67
C GLU A 339 36.50 45.21 -34.48
N ILE A 340 37.27 45.63 -33.47
CA ILE A 340 37.50 44.86 -32.25
C ILE A 340 36.30 45.09 -31.32
N THR A 341 35.40 44.11 -31.24
CA THR A 341 34.18 44.20 -30.47
C THR A 341 34.24 43.42 -29.13
N SER A 342 35.34 42.70 -28.88
CA SER A 342 35.53 41.86 -27.70
C SER A 342 36.98 42.00 -27.20
N HIS A 343 37.18 41.80 -25.88
CA HIS A 343 38.50 41.82 -25.21
C HIS A 343 39.00 40.43 -24.80
N ASP A 344 38.33 39.40 -25.32
CA ASP A 344 38.65 37.98 -25.17
C ASP A 344 39.63 37.45 -26.24
N GLU A 345 39.78 36.17 -26.35
CA GLU A 345 40.64 35.54 -27.33
C GLU A 345 40.23 35.89 -28.78
N MET A 346 38.95 36.19 -29.01
CA MET A 346 38.46 36.63 -30.34
C MET A 346 38.90 38.06 -30.61
N GLY A 347 38.90 38.94 -29.62
CA GLY A 347 39.44 40.29 -29.72
C GLY A 347 40.93 40.27 -30.07
N LYS A 348 41.72 39.48 -29.34
CA LYS A 348 43.18 39.32 -29.59
C LYS A 348 43.45 38.79 -31.01
N LEU A 349 42.61 37.85 -31.51
CA LEU A 349 42.73 37.33 -32.86
C LEU A 349 42.44 38.42 -33.93
N SER A 350 41.44 39.25 -33.65
CA SER A 350 41.11 40.40 -34.50
C SER A 350 42.24 41.48 -34.51
N GLU A 351 42.84 41.74 -33.37
CA GLU A 351 44.00 42.62 -33.24
C GLU A 351 45.22 42.09 -34.02
N SER A 352 45.49 40.76 -33.91
CA SER A 352 46.60 40.13 -34.63
C SER A 352 46.40 40.19 -36.12
N TYR A 353 45.15 39.99 -36.60
CA TYR A 353 44.81 40.15 -38.00
C TYR A 353 45.04 41.60 -38.48
N ASN A 354 44.59 42.62 -37.76
CA ASN A 354 44.79 44.00 -38.08
C ASN A 354 46.29 44.40 -38.09
N SER A 355 47.05 43.88 -37.12
CA SER A 355 48.51 44.08 -37.08
C SER A 355 49.23 43.48 -38.28
N MET A 356 48.79 42.29 -38.72
CA MET A 356 49.31 41.69 -39.95
C MET A 356 49.05 42.55 -41.21
N LEU A 357 47.81 43.09 -41.34
CA LEU A 357 47.50 44.01 -42.43
C LEU A 357 48.38 45.21 -42.42
N ASN A 358 48.61 45.87 -41.29
CA ASN A 358 49.47 47.03 -41.15
C ASN A 358 50.92 46.68 -41.51
N THR A 359 51.42 45.50 -41.14
CA THR A 359 52.78 45.06 -41.50
C THR A 359 52.92 44.87 -43.01
N ILE A 360 51.92 44.32 -43.68
CA ILE A 360 51.91 44.11 -45.10
C ILE A 360 51.88 45.48 -45.80
N ASP A 361 51.12 46.47 -45.35
CA ASP A 361 51.07 47.80 -45.86
C ASP A 361 52.42 48.50 -45.79
N SER A 362 53.11 48.41 -44.67
CA SER A 362 54.45 49.00 -44.52
C SER A 362 55.47 48.34 -45.46
N LEU A 363 55.44 47.01 -45.62
CA LEU A 363 56.33 46.28 -46.50
C LEU A 363 56.10 46.64 -47.99
N ILE A 364 54.88 46.93 -48.39
CA ILE A 364 54.58 47.32 -49.75
C ILE A 364 55.05 48.75 -50.05
N THR A 365 54.84 49.67 -49.08
CA THR A 365 55.34 51.05 -49.16
C THR A 365 56.85 51.05 -49.18
N ASP A 366 57.56 50.23 -48.42
CA ASP A 366 59.02 50.12 -48.43
C ASP A 366 59.58 49.53 -49.79
N VAL A 367 58.77 48.86 -50.59
CA VAL A 367 59.16 48.31 -51.91
C VAL A 367 58.86 49.27 -53.07
N GLU A 368 57.90 50.16 -52.85
CA GLU A 368 57.52 51.18 -53.85
C GLU A 368 58.43 52.46 -53.79
N ASP A 369 59.10 52.68 -52.65
CA ASP A 369 60.13 53.73 -52.53
C ASP A 369 61.53 53.21 -52.98
#